data_d081baba8bcb9359f3c5f9e686af57ad
#
_entry.id   d081baba8bcb9359f3c5f9e686af57ad
#
_cell.length_a   1.000
_cell.length_b   1.000
_cell.length_c   1.000
_cell.angle_alpha   90.00
_cell.angle_beta   90.00
_cell.angle_gamma   90.00
#
_symmetry.space_group_name_H-M   'P 1'
#
loop_
_entity.id
_entity.type
_entity.pdbx_description
1 polymer ?
#
loop_
_entity_poly.entity_id
_entity_poly.type
_entity_poly.pdbx_seq_one_letter_code
_entity_poly.pdbx_strand_id
1 'polypeptide(L)'
;EEMENDSAKAVVTAYTVNRQKTSAEGSYTIYSLSDEKPEKDMFGADRYKINKLVTVGTFITGYEISPAVFRELPAGRYRLEVKSTDSNGKEVSANQDFILYNRQDKRPPVFMHTWLVNEHTTCAPGEEAAFIFGTSDKDTHILYEIYTADNKCTERKLIRLSDENRT
;
A
#
# COMPACT_ATOMS: atom_id res chain seq x y z
N GLU A 1 -1.28 -1.40 -3.33
CA GLU A 1 -1.32 -0.01 -2.82
C GLU A 1 -0.37 0.13 -1.63
N GLU A 2 0.33 1.25 -1.55
CA GLU A 2 1.31 1.55 -0.50
C GLU A 2 0.77 2.72 0.33
N MET A 3 0.78 2.58 1.64
CA MET A 3 0.23 3.57 2.56
C MET A 3 1.16 3.77 3.76
N GLU A 4 1.41 5.03 4.11
CA GLU A 4 2.08 5.35 5.37
C GLU A 4 1.14 5.07 6.55
N ASN A 5 1.65 4.42 7.60
CA ASN A 5 0.85 3.99 8.75
C ASN A 5 0.03 5.14 9.38
N ASP A 6 0.64 6.32 9.53
CA ASP A 6 -0.01 7.45 10.20
C ASP A 6 -1.12 8.10 9.37
N SER A 7 -1.04 7.99 8.05
CA SER A 7 -1.99 8.59 7.09
C SER A 7 -2.87 7.57 6.38
N ALA A 8 -2.70 6.27 6.65
CA ALA A 8 -3.43 5.20 6.00
C ALA A 8 -4.95 5.33 6.21
N LYS A 9 -5.69 5.20 5.11
CA LYS A 9 -7.14 5.32 5.06
C LYS A 9 -7.73 4.24 4.18
N ALA A 10 -8.87 3.72 4.57
CA ALA A 10 -9.65 2.82 3.74
C ALA A 10 -11.12 3.23 3.75
N VAL A 11 -11.73 3.29 2.56
CA VAL A 11 -13.16 3.57 2.38
C VAL A 11 -13.75 2.45 1.54
N VAL A 12 -14.79 1.82 2.04
CA VAL A 12 -15.53 0.82 1.28
C VAL A 12 -16.62 1.51 0.48
N THR A 13 -16.71 1.20 -0.80
CA THR A 13 -17.76 1.71 -1.68
C THR A 13 -18.52 0.53 -2.29
N ALA A 14 -19.85 0.58 -2.23
CA ALA A 14 -20.71 -0.42 -2.86
C ALA A 14 -21.42 0.16 -4.09
N TYR A 15 -21.59 -0.69 -5.10
CA TYR A 15 -22.28 -0.36 -6.33
C TYR A 15 -23.31 -1.43 -6.65
N THR A 16 -24.47 -0.99 -7.18
CA THR A 16 -25.43 -1.89 -7.79
C THR A 16 -24.90 -2.47 -9.10
N VAL A 17 -25.58 -3.46 -9.66
CA VAL A 17 -25.28 -4.03 -10.99
C VAL A 17 -25.28 -2.94 -12.08
N ASN A 18 -26.10 -1.91 -11.92
CA ASN A 18 -26.17 -0.76 -12.84
C ASN A 18 -25.13 0.33 -12.54
N ARG A 19 -24.10 0.03 -11.74
CA ARG A 19 -23.00 0.94 -11.36
C ARG A 19 -23.44 2.20 -10.59
N GLN A 20 -24.61 2.17 -9.95
CA GLN A 20 -25.05 3.24 -9.06
C GLN A 20 -24.50 2.99 -7.66
N LYS A 21 -23.96 4.03 -7.01
CA LYS A 21 -23.55 3.93 -5.61
C LYS A 21 -24.73 3.56 -4.73
N THR A 22 -24.51 2.67 -3.80
CA THR A 22 -25.50 2.24 -2.83
C THR A 22 -24.91 2.20 -1.44
N SER A 23 -25.76 2.35 -0.44
CA SER A 23 -25.36 2.18 0.95
C SER A 23 -25.37 0.69 1.29
N ALA A 24 -24.33 0.25 2.00
CA ALA A 24 -24.23 -1.08 2.57
C ALA A 24 -23.42 -1.00 3.87
N GLU A 25 -23.67 -1.96 4.74
CA GLU A 25 -22.87 -2.18 5.95
C GLU A 25 -22.37 -3.63 5.95
N GLY A 26 -21.34 -3.87 6.73
CA GLY A 26 -20.77 -5.21 6.80
C GLY A 26 -19.60 -5.31 7.76
N SER A 27 -18.88 -6.40 7.66
CA SER A 27 -17.68 -6.66 8.42
C SER A 27 -16.43 -6.55 7.54
N TYR A 28 -15.34 -6.15 8.17
CA TYR A 28 -14.02 -6.26 7.56
C TYR A 28 -13.10 -7.11 8.42
N THR A 29 -12.14 -7.72 7.76
CA THR A 29 -11.05 -8.48 8.39
C THR A 29 -9.75 -8.05 7.76
N ILE A 30 -8.74 -7.79 8.59
CA ILE A 30 -7.37 -7.53 8.13
C ILE A 30 -6.51 -8.74 8.47
N TYR A 31 -5.83 -9.25 7.46
CA TYR A 31 -4.86 -10.32 7.57
C TYR A 31 -3.47 -9.78 7.28
N SER A 32 -2.45 -10.22 8.02
CA SER A 32 -1.07 -10.09 7.57
C SER A 32 -0.79 -11.18 6.53
N LEU A 33 -0.03 -10.82 5.51
CA LEU A 33 0.38 -11.73 4.45
C LEU A 33 1.84 -12.15 4.65
N SER A 34 2.19 -13.31 4.11
CA SER A 34 3.57 -13.81 4.12
C SER A 34 4.43 -13.01 3.14
N ASP A 35 5.70 -12.79 3.50
CA ASP A 35 6.73 -12.23 2.61
C ASP A 35 7.36 -13.29 1.69
N GLU A 36 6.91 -14.54 1.78
CA GLU A 36 7.34 -15.57 0.85
C GLU A 36 6.92 -15.24 -0.59
N LYS A 37 7.62 -15.86 -1.54
CA LYS A 37 7.31 -15.70 -2.96
C LYS A 37 5.82 -15.99 -3.22
N PRO A 38 5.08 -15.06 -3.84
CA PRO A 38 3.67 -15.26 -4.10
C PRO A 38 3.43 -16.39 -5.11
N GLU A 39 2.32 -17.06 -4.97
CA GLU A 39 1.78 -17.91 -6.02
C GLU A 39 1.12 -17.06 -7.09
N LYS A 40 1.14 -17.52 -8.35
CA LYS A 40 0.38 -16.87 -9.41
C LYS A 40 -1.04 -17.43 -9.46
N ASP A 41 -2.03 -16.56 -9.55
CA ASP A 41 -3.39 -17.00 -9.85
C ASP A 41 -3.56 -17.35 -11.33
N MET A 42 -4.76 -17.76 -11.72
CA MET A 42 -5.09 -18.15 -13.10
C MET A 42 -4.94 -17.00 -14.12
N PHE A 43 -4.86 -15.75 -13.67
CA PHE A 43 -4.66 -14.56 -14.50
C PHE A 43 -3.22 -14.01 -14.42
N GLY A 44 -2.32 -14.70 -13.69
CA GLY A 44 -0.92 -14.33 -13.51
C GLY A 44 -0.68 -13.26 -12.45
N ALA A 45 -1.71 -12.87 -11.67
CA ALA A 45 -1.57 -11.94 -10.57
C ALA A 45 -0.93 -12.61 -9.34
N ASP A 46 -0.17 -11.83 -8.58
CA ASP A 46 0.48 -12.30 -7.36
C ASP A 46 -0.53 -12.56 -6.25
N ARG A 47 -0.46 -13.77 -5.68
CA ARG A 47 -1.30 -14.21 -4.58
C ARG A 47 -0.45 -14.56 -3.37
N TYR A 48 -0.45 -13.68 -2.39
CA TYR A 48 0.28 -13.89 -1.13
C TYR A 48 -0.54 -14.74 -0.16
N LYS A 49 0.13 -15.64 0.57
CA LYS A 49 -0.48 -16.48 1.59
C LYS A 49 -0.84 -15.66 2.83
N ILE A 50 -2.00 -15.94 3.40
CA ILE A 50 -2.39 -15.39 4.69
C ILE A 50 -1.49 -16.00 5.77
N ASN A 51 -0.85 -15.13 6.55
CA ASN A 51 -0.03 -15.53 7.70
C ASN A 51 -0.90 -15.63 8.96
N LYS A 52 -1.59 -14.54 9.32
CA LYS A 52 -2.49 -14.53 10.47
C LYS A 52 -3.60 -13.49 10.33
N LEU A 53 -4.71 -13.72 11.03
CA LEU A 53 -5.72 -12.69 11.28
C LEU A 53 -5.13 -11.66 12.25
N VAL A 54 -5.29 -10.38 11.92
CA VAL A 54 -4.77 -9.26 12.72
C VAL A 54 -5.89 -8.56 13.46
N THR A 55 -6.95 -8.17 12.76
CA THR A 55 -8.10 -7.47 13.37
C THR A 55 -9.37 -7.68 12.57
N VAL A 56 -10.49 -7.48 13.22
CA VAL A 56 -11.82 -7.49 12.63
C VAL A 56 -12.61 -6.27 13.08
N GLY A 57 -13.55 -5.83 12.26
CA GLY A 57 -14.42 -4.72 12.61
C GLY A 57 -15.61 -4.63 11.67
N THR A 58 -16.34 -3.54 11.76
CA THR A 58 -17.49 -3.26 10.90
C THR A 58 -17.26 -2.00 10.09
N PHE A 59 -17.91 -1.91 8.94
CA PHE A 59 -17.86 -0.73 8.09
C PHE A 59 -19.26 -0.31 7.64
N ILE A 60 -19.38 0.95 7.29
CA ILE A 60 -20.49 1.51 6.55
C ILE A 60 -19.90 2.14 5.29
N THR A 61 -20.47 1.85 4.11
CA THR A 61 -19.98 2.39 2.85
C THR A 61 -19.97 3.92 2.84
N GLY A 62 -18.90 4.49 2.27
CA GLY A 62 -18.70 5.94 2.21
C GLY A 62 -18.07 6.55 3.45
N TYR A 63 -17.91 5.78 4.54
CA TYR A 63 -17.18 6.21 5.73
C TYR A 63 -15.81 5.55 5.79
N GLU A 64 -14.85 6.26 6.38
CA GLU A 64 -13.50 5.73 6.60
C GLU A 64 -13.53 4.63 7.69
N ILE A 65 -12.83 3.52 7.43
CA ILE A 65 -12.41 2.61 8.49
C ILE A 65 -11.47 3.39 9.40
N SER A 66 -11.66 3.28 10.72
CA SER A 66 -10.90 4.08 11.69
C SER A 66 -9.40 4.07 11.39
N PRO A 67 -8.75 5.22 11.18
CA PRO A 67 -7.31 5.28 10.93
C PRO A 67 -6.46 4.68 12.07
N ALA A 68 -7.00 4.65 13.30
CA ALA A 68 -6.33 4.04 14.44
C ALA A 68 -6.01 2.56 14.20
N VAL A 69 -6.85 1.85 13.43
CA VAL A 69 -6.62 0.44 13.07
C VAL A 69 -5.30 0.27 12.32
N PHE A 70 -5.00 1.17 11.39
CA PHE A 70 -3.78 1.08 10.57
C PHE A 70 -2.52 1.54 11.33
N ARG A 71 -2.65 2.53 12.23
CA ARG A 71 -1.54 3.03 13.04
C ARG A 71 -0.97 1.99 14.01
N GLU A 72 -1.81 1.10 14.48
CA GLU A 72 -1.39 0.03 15.40
C GLU A 72 -0.72 -1.14 14.69
N LEU A 73 -0.78 -1.19 13.36
CA LEU A 73 -0.17 -2.27 12.58
C LEU A 73 1.31 -1.95 12.31
N PRO A 74 2.21 -2.92 12.50
CA PRO A 74 3.60 -2.76 12.05
C PRO A 74 3.68 -2.61 10.52
N ALA A 75 4.78 -2.06 10.04
CA ALA A 75 5.08 -2.06 8.61
C ALA A 75 5.06 -3.49 8.06
N GLY A 76 4.49 -3.69 6.86
CA GLY A 76 4.34 -5.02 6.28
C GLY A 76 3.23 -5.10 5.23
N ARG A 77 2.99 -6.30 4.73
CA ARG A 77 1.96 -6.60 3.72
C ARG A 77 0.69 -7.14 4.37
N TYR A 78 -0.45 -6.61 3.95
CA TYR A 78 -1.75 -6.93 4.51
C TYR A 78 -2.79 -7.15 3.42
N ARG A 79 -3.89 -7.83 3.80
CA ARG A 79 -5.13 -7.93 3.02
C ARG A 79 -6.28 -7.43 3.88
N LEU A 80 -7.00 -6.47 3.34
CA LEU A 80 -8.32 -6.07 3.81
C LEU A 80 -9.35 -6.91 3.05
N GLU A 81 -10.11 -7.72 3.74
CA GLU A 81 -11.28 -8.44 3.23
C GLU A 81 -12.54 -7.82 3.80
N VAL A 82 -13.51 -7.52 2.96
CA VAL A 82 -14.81 -6.98 3.36
C VAL A 82 -15.92 -7.93 2.95
N LYS A 83 -16.92 -8.07 3.82
CA LYS A 83 -18.12 -8.89 3.59
C LYS A 83 -19.36 -8.11 3.93
N SER A 84 -20.37 -8.23 3.08
CA SER A 84 -21.68 -7.63 3.25
C SER A 84 -22.73 -8.55 2.68
N THR A 85 -24.00 -8.21 2.88
CA THR A 85 -25.14 -8.95 2.32
C THR A 85 -25.88 -8.03 1.35
N ASP A 86 -26.17 -8.51 0.15
CA ASP A 86 -26.96 -7.77 -0.81
C ASP A 86 -28.46 -7.74 -0.45
N SER A 87 -29.24 -7.00 -1.21
CA SER A 87 -30.71 -6.87 -1.00
C SER A 87 -31.48 -8.19 -1.13
N ASN A 88 -30.86 -9.24 -1.69
CA ASN A 88 -31.44 -10.56 -1.85
C ASN A 88 -30.99 -11.55 -0.77
N GLY A 89 -30.23 -11.08 0.22
CA GLY A 89 -29.68 -11.92 1.28
C GLY A 89 -28.43 -12.72 0.88
N LYS A 90 -27.84 -12.44 -0.28
CA LYS A 90 -26.63 -13.11 -0.75
C LYS A 90 -25.39 -12.39 -0.21
N GLU A 91 -24.44 -13.17 0.34
CA GLU A 91 -23.11 -12.63 0.74
C GLU A 91 -22.35 -12.15 -0.48
N VAL A 92 -21.79 -10.95 -0.35
CA VAL A 92 -20.85 -10.35 -1.29
C VAL A 92 -19.56 -10.01 -0.55
N SER A 93 -18.43 -10.23 -1.21
CA SER A 93 -17.12 -9.96 -0.64
C SER A 93 -16.20 -9.27 -1.63
N ALA A 94 -15.25 -8.51 -1.10
CA ALA A 94 -14.16 -7.96 -1.86
C ALA A 94 -12.89 -7.99 -1.01
N ASN A 95 -11.73 -7.96 -1.65
CA ASN A 95 -10.47 -7.86 -0.95
C ASN A 95 -9.51 -6.92 -1.67
N GLN A 96 -8.58 -6.33 -0.89
CA GLN A 96 -7.54 -5.46 -1.37
C GLN A 96 -6.26 -5.74 -0.59
N ASP A 97 -5.18 -6.03 -1.32
CA ASP A 97 -3.85 -6.14 -0.73
C ASP A 97 -3.20 -4.76 -0.69
N PHE A 98 -2.52 -4.47 0.42
CA PHE A 98 -1.82 -3.21 0.63
C PHE A 98 -0.55 -3.42 1.43
N ILE A 99 0.35 -2.44 1.36
CA ILE A 99 1.59 -2.41 2.12
C ILE A 99 1.53 -1.19 3.04
N LEU A 100 1.73 -1.41 4.32
CA LEU A 100 1.96 -0.34 5.28
C LEU A 100 3.46 -0.12 5.45
N TYR A 101 3.87 1.12 5.44
CA TYR A 101 5.24 1.51 5.73
C TYR A 101 5.28 2.63 6.76
N ASN A 102 6.40 2.71 7.49
CA ASN A 102 6.69 3.84 8.34
C ASN A 102 7.85 4.62 7.69
N ARG A 103 7.68 5.92 7.56
CA ARG A 103 8.67 6.82 6.97
C ARG A 103 10.05 6.77 7.65
N GLN A 104 10.06 6.44 8.94
CA GLN A 104 11.29 6.37 9.73
C GLN A 104 11.99 5.00 9.64
N ASP A 105 11.36 4.01 9.01
CA ASP A 105 11.95 2.70 8.87
C ASP A 105 13.17 2.74 7.95
N LYS A 106 14.25 2.14 8.43
CA LYS A 106 15.51 2.08 7.71
C LYS A 106 15.56 1.00 6.62
N ARG A 107 14.48 0.22 6.47
CA ARG A 107 14.39 -0.88 5.52
C ARG A 107 13.02 -0.89 4.85
N PRO A 108 12.90 -1.45 3.63
CA PRO A 108 11.60 -1.71 3.03
C PRO A 108 10.69 -2.53 3.95
N PRO A 109 9.38 -2.25 3.97
CA PRO A 109 8.43 -2.93 4.86
C PRO A 109 8.23 -4.41 4.53
N VAL A 110 8.56 -4.80 3.31
CA VAL A 110 8.52 -6.17 2.79
C VAL A 110 9.70 -6.39 1.88
N PHE A 111 10.06 -7.67 1.58
CA PHE A 111 11.14 -7.93 0.65
C PHE A 111 10.85 -7.35 -0.73
N MET A 112 11.70 -6.44 -1.18
CA MET A 112 11.64 -5.79 -2.50
C MET A 112 13.03 -5.52 -3.05
N HIS A 113 13.27 -5.89 -4.31
CA HIS A 113 14.49 -5.52 -5.02
C HIS A 113 14.59 -4.01 -5.23
N THR A 114 13.45 -3.38 -5.48
CA THR A 114 13.33 -1.92 -5.63
C THR A 114 12.11 -1.46 -4.85
N TRP A 115 12.33 -0.57 -3.91
CA TRP A 115 11.31 0.12 -3.14
C TRP A 115 11.34 1.60 -3.50
N LEU A 116 10.21 2.15 -3.96
CA LEU A 116 10.09 3.58 -4.29
C LEU A 116 8.70 4.06 -3.89
N VAL A 117 8.67 5.01 -2.98
CA VAL A 117 7.44 5.71 -2.58
C VAL A 117 7.57 7.18 -2.92
N ASN A 118 6.63 7.67 -3.69
CA ASN A 118 6.50 9.07 -4.03
C ASN A 118 5.59 9.74 -3.00
N GLU A 119 6.17 10.49 -2.07
CA GLU A 119 5.40 11.17 -1.03
C GLU A 119 4.87 12.52 -1.48
N HIS A 120 5.68 13.29 -2.23
CA HIS A 120 5.31 14.59 -2.74
C HIS A 120 5.89 14.79 -4.13
N THR A 121 5.08 14.48 -5.15
CA THR A 121 5.51 14.43 -6.56
C THR A 121 5.19 15.69 -7.36
N THR A 122 4.31 16.55 -6.85
CA THR A 122 3.93 17.80 -7.53
C THR A 122 4.31 18.96 -6.62
N CYS A 123 5.38 19.67 -7.00
CA CYS A 123 5.93 20.77 -6.22
C CYS A 123 5.84 22.07 -7.01
N ALA A 124 5.50 23.16 -6.34
CA ALA A 124 5.67 24.51 -6.90
C ALA A 124 7.16 24.90 -6.89
N PRO A 125 7.58 25.87 -7.72
CA PRO A 125 8.95 26.36 -7.69
C PRO A 125 9.37 26.81 -6.28
N GLY A 126 10.44 26.21 -5.75
CA GLY A 126 10.95 26.47 -4.41
C GLY A 126 10.44 25.53 -3.32
N GLU A 127 9.53 24.61 -3.62
CA GLU A 127 9.12 23.55 -2.71
C GLU A 127 10.03 22.32 -2.87
N GLU A 128 10.11 21.51 -1.81
CA GLU A 128 10.88 20.29 -1.80
C GLU A 128 10.04 19.11 -2.27
N ALA A 129 10.58 18.31 -3.20
CA ALA A 129 10.05 17.01 -3.54
C ALA A 129 10.56 15.98 -2.53
N ALA A 130 9.68 15.07 -2.08
CA ALA A 130 10.04 14.02 -1.15
C ALA A 130 9.68 12.64 -1.72
N PHE A 131 10.64 11.74 -1.66
CA PHE A 131 10.46 10.34 -2.03
C PHE A 131 11.33 9.45 -1.17
N ILE A 132 10.86 8.22 -0.93
CA ILE A 132 11.62 7.19 -0.25
C ILE A 132 12.04 6.18 -1.30
N PHE A 133 13.31 5.82 -1.31
CA PHE A 133 13.80 4.73 -2.15
C PHE A 133 14.66 3.77 -1.33
N GLY A 134 14.64 2.50 -1.71
CA GLY A 134 15.34 1.48 -0.96
C GLY A 134 15.42 0.15 -1.69
N THR A 135 16.03 -0.81 -1.04
CA THR A 135 16.17 -2.17 -1.50
C THR A 135 16.33 -3.12 -0.32
N SER A 136 15.82 -4.34 -0.47
CA SER A 136 16.10 -5.44 0.44
C SER A 136 17.33 -6.26 0.00
N ASP A 137 17.88 -5.97 -1.18
CA ASP A 137 19.09 -6.61 -1.65
C ASP A 137 20.34 -6.03 -0.99
N LYS A 138 21.38 -6.83 -0.97
CA LYS A 138 22.69 -6.39 -0.50
C LYS A 138 23.51 -5.88 -1.66
N ASP A 139 24.29 -4.83 -1.39
CA ASP A 139 25.28 -4.31 -2.31
C ASP A 139 24.71 -3.88 -3.68
N THR A 140 23.59 -3.19 -3.64
CA THR A 140 22.89 -2.67 -4.83
C THR A 140 23.34 -1.26 -5.13
N HIS A 141 23.55 -0.96 -6.41
CA HIS A 141 23.86 0.39 -6.88
C HIS A 141 22.66 1.00 -7.56
N ILE A 142 22.25 2.17 -7.10
CA ILE A 142 21.14 2.94 -7.68
C ILE A 142 21.69 4.22 -8.28
N LEU A 143 21.39 4.44 -9.56
CA LEU A 143 21.59 5.72 -10.23
C LEU A 143 20.28 6.49 -10.19
N TYR A 144 20.29 7.68 -9.59
CA TYR A 144 19.17 8.58 -9.72
C TYR A 144 19.57 9.86 -10.46
N GLU A 145 18.62 10.42 -11.17
CA GLU A 145 18.79 11.63 -11.97
C GLU A 145 17.58 12.55 -11.75
N ILE A 146 17.84 13.83 -11.56
CA ILE A 146 16.81 14.85 -11.43
C ILE A 146 16.86 15.73 -12.67
N TYR A 147 15.72 15.89 -13.31
CA TYR A 147 15.54 16.70 -14.51
C TYR A 147 14.56 17.84 -14.26
N THR A 148 14.87 19.00 -14.80
CA THR A 148 13.93 20.13 -14.88
C THR A 148 12.94 19.90 -16.02
N ALA A 149 11.87 20.73 -16.04
CA ALA A 149 10.81 20.64 -17.05
C ALA A 149 11.33 20.81 -18.51
N ASP A 150 12.46 21.46 -18.69
CA ASP A 150 13.16 21.62 -19.97
C ASP A 150 14.15 20.48 -20.28
N ASN A 151 14.02 19.34 -19.61
CA ASN A 151 14.85 18.15 -19.75
C ASN A 151 16.35 18.34 -19.46
N LYS A 152 16.71 19.34 -18.68
CA LYS A 152 18.08 19.53 -18.22
C LYS A 152 18.33 18.70 -16.94
N CYS A 153 19.29 17.80 -16.99
CA CYS A 153 19.75 17.08 -15.80
C CYS A 153 20.44 18.05 -14.83
N THR A 154 19.86 18.24 -13.66
CA THR A 154 20.39 19.12 -12.61
C THR A 154 21.18 18.34 -11.56
N GLU A 155 20.85 17.08 -11.38
CA GLU A 155 21.56 16.22 -10.44
C GLU A 155 21.64 14.79 -10.98
N ARG A 156 22.78 14.15 -10.75
CA ARG A 156 23.01 12.75 -11.06
C ARG A 156 23.89 12.16 -9.96
N LYS A 157 23.40 11.13 -9.28
CA LYS A 157 24.18 10.44 -8.24
C LYS A 157 24.06 8.94 -8.37
N LEU A 158 25.20 8.27 -8.24
CA LEU A 158 25.30 6.82 -8.04
C LEU A 158 25.48 6.58 -6.54
N ILE A 159 24.57 5.86 -5.94
CA ILE A 159 24.59 5.50 -4.53
C ILE A 159 24.59 3.99 -4.35
N ARG A 160 25.24 3.52 -3.29
CA ARG A 160 25.23 2.12 -2.90
C ARG A 160 24.29 1.95 -1.72
N LEU A 161 23.38 0.99 -1.82
CA LEU A 161 22.45 0.58 -0.78
C LEU A 161 22.67 -0.89 -0.43
N SER A 162 22.36 -1.26 0.80
CA SER A 162 22.45 -2.63 1.27
C SER A 162 21.40 -2.89 2.34
N ASP A 163 20.24 -3.42 1.92
CA ASP A 163 19.09 -3.67 2.79
C ASP A 163 18.70 -2.41 3.60
N GLU A 164 18.50 -1.30 2.90
CA GLU A 164 18.21 0.00 3.51
C GLU A 164 17.29 0.87 2.68
N ASN A 165 16.62 1.82 3.36
CA ASN A 165 15.87 2.93 2.77
C ASN A 165 16.63 4.23 2.94
N ARG A 166 16.39 5.17 2.00
CA ARG A 166 16.78 6.59 2.09
C ARG A 166 15.63 7.51 1.63
N THR A 167 15.57 8.67 2.23
CA THR A 167 14.71 9.80 1.86
C THR A 167 15.55 10.96 1.36
#